data_e7a383056792a775fe791054d5473eec
#
_entry.id   e7a383056792a775fe791054d5473eec
#
_cell.length_a   1.000
_cell.length_b   1.000
_cell.length_c   1.000
_cell.angle_alpha   90.00
_cell.angle_beta   90.00
_cell.angle_gamma   90.00
#
_symmetry.space_group_name_H-M   'P 1'
#
loop_
_entity.id
_entity.type
_entity.pdbx_description
1 polymer ?
#
loop_
_entity_poly.entity_id
_entity_poly.type
_entity_poly.pdbx_seq_one_letter_code
_entity_poly.pdbx_strand_id
1 'polypeptide(L)'
;MENYATHPLGRESVRMAHLNLEKEDSVKMAESNKMKDMPVNKLMVQMGIPMILSMALQAVYNIVDSAFVGNMKVGSEAALNALTLVFPVQMLMVAVGIGTGVGTNALLARTLGQGNSKKAAKVAGNSLFLGAVIYVVCLLFGIFGVKAYISSQTVDPEVLTMGISYLRICCVFSFGILFFSLFEKLLQATGRSLYSTIGQVAGAVINIILDPVMIYGIGPVPEMGVEGAAYATVIGQIASAVFLFVFHVKLNKEFAHGVSYMKPDAAIIKEIYAIGLPAIIAQALMSVMVYVMNLILKFNPAAQTAYGLFYKVQQFVLFLAFGLRDAITPIIAFAYGMHSKKRIQDGIRYGLIYTAVLMVIGIAVTELFPGAFASLFNAGRSRIYFIGA
;
A
#
# COMPACT_ATOMS: atom_id res chain seq x y z
N MET A 1 49.54 13.49 31.07
CA MET A 1 48.63 13.35 29.94
C MET A 1 48.06 14.73 29.51
N GLU A 2 48.94 15.68 29.32
CA GLU A 2 48.53 17.07 28.95
C GLU A 2 49.49 17.59 27.88
N ASN A 3 49.32 17.15 26.62
CA ASN A 3 50.08 17.78 25.52
C ASN A 3 49.57 17.43 24.11
N TYR A 4 48.32 16.98 23.94
CA TYR A 4 47.76 16.75 22.60
C TYR A 4 46.84 17.88 22.11
N ALA A 5 46.49 18.84 22.97
CA ALA A 5 45.52 19.91 22.62
C ALA A 5 46.17 21.18 22.01
N THR A 6 47.47 21.24 21.87
CA THR A 6 48.18 22.46 21.41
C THR A 6 48.86 22.35 20.04
N HIS A 7 48.80 21.19 19.37
CA HIS A 7 49.35 21.02 18.03
C HIS A 7 48.41 21.59 16.96
N PRO A 8 48.90 22.44 16.01
CA PRO A 8 48.05 23.05 14.99
C PRO A 8 47.23 22.05 14.16
N LEU A 9 47.79 20.87 13.88
CA LEU A 9 47.14 19.76 13.17
C LEU A 9 45.94 19.13 13.94
N GLY A 10 45.97 19.16 15.27
CA GLY A 10 44.85 18.67 16.10
C GLY A 10 43.67 19.63 16.13
N ARG A 11 43.93 20.94 16.05
CA ARG A 11 42.86 21.98 15.96
C ARG A 11 42.17 21.98 14.62
N GLU A 12 42.88 21.73 13.52
CA GLU A 12 42.31 21.62 12.18
C GLU A 12 41.44 20.39 12.00
N SER A 13 41.86 19.22 12.53
CA SER A 13 41.07 18.01 12.47
C SER A 13 39.78 18.09 13.31
N VAL A 14 39.82 18.73 14.48
CA VAL A 14 38.63 19.00 15.31
C VAL A 14 37.70 20.01 14.65
N ARG A 15 38.26 21.05 14.00
CA ARG A 15 37.49 22.04 13.26
C ARG A 15 36.82 21.46 12.00
N MET A 16 37.51 20.56 11.30
CA MET A 16 36.95 19.81 10.16
C MET A 16 35.87 18.83 10.59
N ALA A 17 36.05 18.15 11.72
CA ALA A 17 35.02 17.28 12.29
C ALA A 17 33.78 18.09 12.73
N HIS A 18 33.97 19.27 13.35
CA HIS A 18 32.87 20.18 13.68
C HIS A 18 32.15 20.73 12.44
N LEU A 19 32.89 21.14 11.41
CA LEU A 19 32.33 21.59 10.13
C LEU A 19 31.59 20.49 9.37
N ASN A 20 32.06 19.25 9.47
CA ASN A 20 31.35 18.11 8.89
C ASN A 20 30.09 17.76 9.70
N LEU A 21 30.11 17.85 11.02
CA LEU A 21 28.94 17.67 11.88
C LEU A 21 27.91 18.79 11.63
N GLU A 22 28.33 20.05 11.52
CA GLU A 22 27.46 21.17 11.20
C GLU A 22 26.89 21.07 9.77
N LYS A 23 27.66 20.58 8.79
CA LYS A 23 27.17 20.27 7.44
C LYS A 23 26.21 19.09 7.45
N GLU A 24 26.50 18.00 8.16
CA GLU A 24 25.57 16.88 8.32
C GLU A 24 24.27 17.30 9.01
N ASP A 25 24.36 18.13 10.06
CA ASP A 25 23.19 18.64 10.77
C ASP A 25 22.41 19.67 9.93
N SER A 26 23.07 20.50 9.12
CA SER A 26 22.40 21.42 8.20
C SER A 26 21.74 20.68 7.03
N VAL A 27 22.33 19.61 6.52
CA VAL A 27 21.70 18.71 5.52
C VAL A 27 20.54 17.94 6.13
N LYS A 28 20.67 17.44 7.37
CA LYS A 28 19.58 16.81 8.13
C LYS A 28 18.44 17.79 8.41
N MET A 29 18.75 19.06 8.77
CA MET A 29 17.74 20.12 8.92
C MET A 29 17.08 20.48 7.60
N ALA A 30 17.82 20.57 6.48
CA ALA A 30 17.26 20.91 5.17
C ALA A 30 16.31 19.84 4.64
N GLU A 31 16.56 18.54 4.87
CA GLU A 31 15.65 17.47 4.52
C GLU A 31 14.44 17.35 5.46
N SER A 32 14.60 17.67 6.76
CA SER A 32 13.53 17.78 7.75
C SER A 32 12.56 18.92 7.47
N ASN A 33 12.99 19.94 6.77
CA ASN A 33 12.26 21.18 6.57
C ASN A 33 11.19 21.16 5.47
N LYS A 34 11.17 20.17 4.55
CA LYS A 34 10.14 20.12 3.48
C LYS A 34 8.72 20.14 4.02
N MET A 35 8.44 19.28 5.01
CA MET A 35 7.12 19.22 5.63
C MET A 35 6.78 20.47 6.43
N LYS A 36 7.80 21.19 6.92
CA LYS A 36 7.65 22.42 7.72
C LYS A 36 7.55 23.67 6.86
N ASP A 37 8.44 23.85 5.91
CA ASP A 37 8.67 25.15 5.27
C ASP A 37 8.00 25.28 3.89
N MET A 38 7.76 24.16 3.19
CA MET A 38 7.11 24.20 1.88
C MET A 38 5.63 24.63 2.00
N PRO A 39 5.13 25.52 1.12
CA PRO A 39 3.69 25.82 1.06
C PRO A 39 2.86 24.56 0.87
N VAL A 40 1.75 24.45 1.62
CA VAL A 40 0.95 23.23 1.71
C VAL A 40 0.41 22.78 0.34
N ASN A 41 0.02 23.71 -0.52
CA ASN A 41 -0.44 23.41 -1.89
C ASN A 41 0.66 22.72 -2.73
N LYS A 42 1.89 23.25 -2.70
CA LYS A 42 3.03 22.66 -3.42
C LYS A 42 3.44 21.31 -2.84
N LEU A 43 3.46 21.21 -1.51
CA LEU A 43 3.77 19.96 -0.80
C LEU A 43 2.76 18.87 -1.17
N MET A 44 1.46 19.23 -1.21
CA MET A 44 0.38 18.30 -1.56
C MET A 44 0.48 17.78 -2.99
N VAL A 45 0.85 18.64 -3.94
CA VAL A 45 1.10 18.24 -5.34
C VAL A 45 2.34 17.34 -5.43
N GLN A 46 3.44 17.74 -4.78
CA GLN A 46 4.70 16.99 -4.81
C GLN A 46 4.57 15.60 -4.18
N MET A 47 3.78 15.44 -3.12
CA MET A 47 3.53 14.16 -2.49
C MET A 47 2.37 13.40 -3.16
N GLY A 48 1.34 14.11 -3.59
CA GLY A 48 0.12 13.53 -4.13
C GLY A 48 0.30 12.90 -5.52
N ILE A 49 1.02 13.57 -6.43
CA ILE A 49 1.22 13.04 -7.79
C ILE A 49 1.89 11.65 -7.77
N PRO A 50 3.03 11.42 -7.08
CA PRO A 50 3.61 10.09 -6.99
C PRO A 50 2.65 9.05 -6.40
N MET A 51 1.89 9.42 -5.36
CA MET A 51 0.97 8.49 -4.69
C MET A 51 -0.26 8.17 -5.56
N ILE A 52 -0.80 9.14 -6.28
CA ILE A 52 -1.87 8.92 -7.27
C ILE A 52 -1.38 7.98 -8.37
N LEU A 53 -0.18 8.22 -8.91
CA LEU A 53 0.43 7.37 -9.93
C LEU A 53 0.64 5.94 -9.41
N SER A 54 1.10 5.80 -8.18
CA SER A 54 1.28 4.52 -7.49
C SER A 54 -0.02 3.72 -7.42
N MET A 55 -1.10 4.36 -6.99
CA MET A 55 -2.42 3.73 -6.90
C MET A 55 -3.01 3.39 -8.27
N ALA A 56 -2.79 4.26 -9.27
CA ALA A 56 -3.20 3.97 -10.66
C ALA A 56 -2.49 2.74 -11.21
N LEU A 57 -1.18 2.63 -11.00
CA LEU A 57 -0.39 1.46 -11.41
C LEU A 57 -0.82 0.19 -10.67
N GLN A 58 -1.18 0.29 -9.39
CA GLN A 58 -1.72 -0.83 -8.64
C GLN A 58 -3.05 -1.32 -9.23
N ALA A 59 -3.92 -0.41 -9.65
CA ALA A 59 -5.18 -0.80 -10.32
C ALA A 59 -4.90 -1.50 -11.66
N VAL A 60 -3.94 -0.99 -12.45
CA VAL A 60 -3.55 -1.59 -13.72
C VAL A 60 -2.97 -3.00 -13.50
N TYR A 61 -2.04 -3.15 -12.55
CA TYR A 61 -1.44 -4.45 -12.32
C TYR A 61 -2.46 -5.51 -11.87
N ASN A 62 -3.43 -5.16 -11.03
CA ASN A 62 -4.51 -6.07 -10.63
C ASN A 62 -5.36 -6.56 -11.84
N ILE A 63 -5.57 -5.69 -12.83
CA ILE A 63 -6.27 -6.06 -14.06
C ILE A 63 -5.41 -7.00 -14.90
N VAL A 64 -4.12 -6.71 -15.03
CA VAL A 64 -3.16 -7.51 -15.80
C VAL A 64 -2.99 -8.91 -15.22
N ASP A 65 -2.80 -9.04 -13.91
CA ASP A 65 -2.70 -10.32 -13.19
C ASP A 65 -3.97 -11.18 -13.42
N SER A 66 -5.15 -10.59 -13.25
CA SER A 66 -6.42 -11.28 -13.51
C SER A 66 -6.55 -11.71 -14.98
N ALA A 67 -6.04 -10.93 -15.93
CA ALA A 67 -6.05 -11.27 -17.34
C ALA A 67 -5.13 -12.44 -17.65
N PHE A 68 -3.94 -12.52 -17.07
CA PHE A 68 -3.05 -13.67 -17.26
C PHE A 68 -3.67 -14.96 -16.72
N VAL A 69 -4.23 -14.95 -15.52
CA VAL A 69 -4.92 -16.12 -14.96
C VAL A 69 -6.13 -16.53 -15.81
N GLY A 70 -6.93 -15.56 -16.27
CA GLY A 70 -8.10 -15.81 -17.13
C GLY A 70 -7.77 -16.37 -18.53
N ASN A 71 -6.52 -16.21 -19.00
CA ASN A 71 -6.04 -16.72 -20.29
C ASN A 71 -5.23 -18.03 -20.19
N MET A 72 -5.26 -18.71 -19.04
CA MET A 72 -4.65 -20.04 -18.91
C MET A 72 -5.29 -21.03 -19.88
N LYS A 73 -4.49 -21.92 -20.46
CA LYS A 73 -4.94 -22.91 -21.44
C LYS A 73 -5.86 -23.98 -20.86
N VAL A 74 -5.64 -24.35 -19.60
CA VAL A 74 -6.40 -25.40 -18.88
C VAL A 74 -6.78 -24.83 -17.51
N GLY A 75 -8.01 -25.11 -17.08
CA GLY A 75 -8.48 -24.76 -15.75
C GLY A 75 -8.69 -23.27 -15.47
N SER A 76 -8.74 -22.41 -16.50
CA SER A 76 -8.91 -20.96 -16.31
C SER A 76 -10.19 -20.56 -15.56
N GLU A 77 -11.29 -21.30 -15.77
CA GLU A 77 -12.55 -21.06 -15.07
C GLU A 77 -12.44 -21.47 -13.58
N ALA A 78 -11.88 -22.64 -13.29
CA ALA A 78 -11.62 -23.09 -11.93
C ALA A 78 -10.64 -22.15 -11.20
N ALA A 79 -9.61 -21.65 -11.92
CA ALA A 79 -8.65 -20.67 -11.41
C ALA A 79 -9.32 -19.35 -11.01
N LEU A 80 -10.16 -18.77 -11.87
CA LEU A 80 -10.90 -17.55 -11.57
C LEU A 80 -11.88 -17.75 -10.40
N ASN A 81 -12.54 -18.90 -10.31
CA ASN A 81 -13.37 -19.24 -9.17
C ASN A 81 -12.55 -19.36 -7.89
N ALA A 82 -11.40 -20.02 -7.93
CA ALA A 82 -10.49 -20.12 -6.79
C ALA A 82 -10.02 -18.74 -6.30
N LEU A 83 -9.62 -17.84 -7.21
CA LEU A 83 -9.26 -16.46 -6.88
C LEU A 83 -10.42 -15.71 -6.21
N THR A 84 -11.65 -15.93 -6.67
CA THR A 84 -12.84 -15.31 -6.07
C THR A 84 -13.06 -15.76 -4.63
N LEU A 85 -12.82 -17.04 -4.32
CA LEU A 85 -12.92 -17.57 -2.94
C LEU A 85 -11.80 -17.09 -2.03
N VAL A 86 -10.61 -16.84 -2.58
CA VAL A 86 -9.43 -16.36 -1.84
C VAL A 86 -9.53 -14.86 -1.54
N PHE A 87 -10.18 -14.09 -2.41
CA PHE A 87 -10.24 -12.64 -2.36
C PHE A 87 -10.64 -12.05 -1.00
N PRO A 88 -11.66 -12.55 -0.26
CA PRO A 88 -12.03 -11.99 1.03
C PRO A 88 -10.91 -12.02 2.08
N VAL A 89 -10.13 -13.10 2.13
CA VAL A 89 -8.99 -13.22 3.06
C VAL A 89 -7.86 -12.29 2.66
N GLN A 90 -7.54 -12.22 1.36
CA GLN A 90 -6.55 -11.25 0.87
C GLN A 90 -6.96 -9.82 1.20
N MET A 91 -8.22 -9.45 0.98
CA MET A 91 -8.74 -8.12 1.32
C MET A 91 -8.65 -7.83 2.82
N LEU A 92 -8.89 -8.82 3.68
CA LEU A 92 -8.74 -8.66 5.13
C LEU A 92 -7.26 -8.42 5.49
N MET A 93 -6.34 -9.19 4.92
CA MET A 93 -4.90 -9.01 5.15
C MET A 93 -4.45 -7.60 4.71
N VAL A 94 -4.88 -7.17 3.53
CA VAL A 94 -4.60 -5.83 3.00
C VAL A 94 -5.22 -4.74 3.88
N ALA A 95 -6.47 -4.90 4.32
CA ALA A 95 -7.15 -3.94 5.18
C ALA A 95 -6.43 -3.75 6.51
N VAL A 96 -6.00 -4.84 7.15
CA VAL A 96 -5.25 -4.79 8.41
C VAL A 96 -3.87 -4.16 8.20
N GLY A 97 -3.16 -4.52 7.12
CA GLY A 97 -1.87 -3.93 6.76
C GLY A 97 -1.97 -2.43 6.50
N ILE A 98 -2.91 -2.02 5.63
CA ILE A 98 -3.14 -0.60 5.30
C ILE A 98 -3.57 0.19 6.54
N GLY A 99 -4.51 -0.32 7.34
CA GLY A 99 -5.00 0.40 8.50
C GLY A 99 -3.93 0.60 9.57
N THR A 100 -3.12 -0.44 9.86
CA THR A 100 -1.95 -0.32 10.73
C THR A 100 -0.95 0.68 10.17
N GLY A 101 -0.73 0.65 8.86
CA GLY A 101 0.13 1.59 8.15
C GLY A 101 -0.37 3.04 8.21
N VAL A 102 -1.67 3.28 8.01
CA VAL A 102 -2.28 4.62 8.10
C VAL A 102 -2.16 5.20 9.50
N GLY A 103 -2.44 4.38 10.54
CA GLY A 103 -2.24 4.79 11.92
C GLY A 103 -0.80 5.15 12.23
N THR A 104 0.14 4.32 11.76
CA THR A 104 1.58 4.58 11.88
C THR A 104 1.99 5.86 11.17
N ASN A 105 1.56 6.06 9.93
CA ASN A 105 1.85 7.25 9.12
C ASN A 105 1.42 8.54 9.84
N ALA A 106 0.17 8.59 10.29
CA ALA A 106 -0.37 9.77 10.95
C ALA A 106 0.33 10.04 12.29
N LEU A 107 0.55 9.01 13.12
CA LEU A 107 1.20 9.17 14.41
C LEU A 107 2.67 9.56 14.26
N LEU A 108 3.39 8.94 13.31
CA LEU A 108 4.79 9.24 13.02
C LEU A 108 4.93 10.69 12.52
N ALA A 109 4.14 11.10 11.53
CA ALA A 109 4.17 12.46 10.99
C ALA A 109 3.85 13.50 12.08
N ARG A 110 2.83 13.25 12.93
CA ARG A 110 2.51 14.10 14.09
C ARG A 110 3.68 14.21 15.06
N THR A 111 4.32 13.08 15.38
CA THR A 111 5.42 13.02 16.35
C THR A 111 6.67 13.76 15.81
N LEU A 112 6.94 13.64 14.51
CA LEU A 112 7.98 14.40 13.83
C LEU A 112 7.67 15.91 13.82
N GLY A 113 6.40 16.29 13.59
CA GLY A 113 5.97 17.68 13.70
C GLY A 113 6.16 18.27 15.11
N GLN A 114 6.08 17.44 16.15
CA GLN A 114 6.41 17.82 17.53
C GLN A 114 7.92 17.91 17.82
N GLY A 115 8.77 17.51 16.88
CA GLY A 115 10.22 17.45 17.09
C GLY A 115 10.68 16.31 18.02
N ASN A 116 9.83 15.31 18.30
CA ASN A 116 10.13 14.23 19.23
C ASN A 116 10.69 13.00 18.51
N SER A 117 11.96 13.03 18.13
CA SER A 117 12.63 11.94 17.42
C SER A 117 12.68 10.61 18.21
N LYS A 118 12.73 10.66 19.55
CA LYS A 118 12.71 9.44 20.39
C LYS A 118 11.35 8.74 20.31
N LYS A 119 10.24 9.50 20.40
CA LYS A 119 8.90 8.91 20.23
C LYS A 119 8.71 8.44 18.78
N ALA A 120 9.22 9.18 17.79
CA ALA A 120 9.16 8.79 16.39
C ALA A 120 9.84 7.44 16.14
N ALA A 121 11.04 7.20 16.71
CA ALA A 121 11.73 5.91 16.63
C ALA A 121 10.91 4.77 17.27
N LYS A 122 10.27 5.02 18.41
CA LYS A 122 9.38 4.03 19.05
C LYS A 122 8.12 3.77 18.20
N VAL A 123 7.53 4.78 17.57
CA VAL A 123 6.38 4.59 16.68
C VAL A 123 6.76 3.72 15.50
N ALA A 124 7.87 4.00 14.83
CA ALA A 124 8.38 3.20 13.73
C ALA A 124 8.69 1.75 14.18
N GLY A 125 9.39 1.57 15.30
CA GLY A 125 9.70 0.26 15.85
C GLY A 125 8.46 -0.55 16.24
N ASN A 126 7.48 0.07 16.91
CA ASN A 126 6.23 -0.59 17.27
C ASN A 126 5.38 -0.96 16.05
N SER A 127 5.42 -0.17 14.97
CA SER A 127 4.73 -0.53 13.73
C SER A 127 5.34 -1.80 13.10
N LEU A 128 6.67 -1.93 13.10
CA LEU A 128 7.35 -3.14 12.61
C LEU A 128 7.05 -4.35 13.50
N PHE A 129 7.00 -4.16 14.82
CA PHE A 129 6.55 -5.21 15.75
C PHE A 129 5.12 -5.66 15.45
N LEU A 130 4.19 -4.73 15.25
CA LEU A 130 2.81 -5.05 14.86
C LEU A 130 2.75 -5.80 13.53
N GLY A 131 3.55 -5.38 12.54
CA GLY A 131 3.67 -6.09 11.27
C GLY A 131 4.13 -7.53 11.45
N ALA A 132 5.10 -7.77 12.34
CA ALA A 132 5.56 -9.12 12.65
C ALA A 132 4.47 -9.96 13.34
N VAL A 133 3.71 -9.37 14.28
CA VAL A 133 2.59 -10.05 14.95
C VAL A 133 1.49 -10.43 13.95
N ILE A 134 1.09 -9.48 13.08
CA ILE A 134 0.08 -9.72 12.04
C ILE A 134 0.58 -10.81 11.09
N TYR A 135 1.86 -10.77 10.70
CA TYR A 135 2.47 -11.82 9.88
C TYR A 135 2.37 -13.20 10.52
N VAL A 136 2.70 -13.33 11.81
CA VAL A 136 2.59 -14.62 12.53
C VAL A 136 1.15 -15.12 12.52
N VAL A 137 0.15 -14.26 12.70
CA VAL A 137 -1.26 -14.63 12.62
C VAL A 137 -1.61 -15.12 11.20
N CYS A 138 -1.19 -14.40 10.16
CA CYS A 138 -1.41 -14.81 8.76
C CYS A 138 -0.69 -16.13 8.44
N LEU A 139 0.53 -16.32 8.93
CA LEU A 139 1.31 -17.54 8.76
C LEU A 139 0.60 -18.75 9.39
N LEU A 140 0.15 -18.62 10.65
CA LEU A 140 -0.59 -19.68 11.34
C LEU A 140 -1.89 -20.02 10.62
N PHE A 141 -2.62 -19.00 10.15
CA PHE A 141 -3.80 -19.23 9.31
C PHE A 141 -3.43 -19.92 7.99
N GLY A 142 -2.34 -19.53 7.35
CA GLY A 142 -1.83 -20.15 6.13
C GLY A 142 -1.53 -21.62 6.27
N ILE A 143 -0.97 -22.02 7.41
CA ILE A 143 -0.61 -23.41 7.71
C ILE A 143 -1.84 -24.24 8.11
N PHE A 144 -2.67 -23.76 9.02
CA PHE A 144 -3.71 -24.52 9.68
C PHE A 144 -5.14 -24.20 9.22
N GLY A 145 -5.41 -22.93 8.82
CA GLY A 145 -6.77 -22.44 8.57
C GLY A 145 -7.25 -22.53 7.12
N VAL A 146 -6.32 -22.40 6.16
CA VAL A 146 -6.65 -22.26 4.73
C VAL A 146 -7.49 -23.43 4.20
N LYS A 147 -7.12 -24.67 4.53
CA LYS A 147 -7.87 -25.84 4.06
C LYS A 147 -9.32 -25.81 4.56
N ALA A 148 -9.53 -25.57 5.86
CA ALA A 148 -10.87 -25.50 6.43
C ALA A 148 -11.69 -24.37 5.81
N TYR A 149 -11.07 -23.20 5.59
CA TYR A 149 -11.72 -22.03 4.98
C TYR A 149 -12.18 -22.32 3.55
N ILE A 150 -11.30 -22.81 2.66
CA ILE A 150 -11.66 -23.08 1.26
C ILE A 150 -12.66 -24.23 1.17
N SER A 151 -12.47 -25.32 1.94
CA SER A 151 -13.40 -26.46 1.95
C SER A 151 -14.81 -26.10 2.45
N SER A 152 -14.98 -25.01 3.18
CA SER A 152 -16.30 -24.52 3.58
C SER A 152 -17.05 -23.79 2.46
N GLN A 153 -16.37 -23.42 1.37
CA GLN A 153 -16.93 -22.59 0.31
C GLN A 153 -17.13 -23.35 -1.03
N THR A 154 -16.41 -24.43 -1.26
CA THR A 154 -16.52 -25.21 -2.49
C THR A 154 -16.37 -26.70 -2.23
N VAL A 155 -17.07 -27.50 -3.04
CA VAL A 155 -16.94 -28.96 -3.11
C VAL A 155 -16.23 -29.41 -4.39
N ASP A 156 -15.97 -28.48 -5.32
CA ASP A 156 -15.26 -28.77 -6.57
C ASP A 156 -13.79 -29.08 -6.27
N PRO A 157 -13.26 -30.26 -6.61
CA PRO A 157 -11.92 -30.66 -6.26
C PRO A 157 -10.82 -29.81 -6.90
N GLU A 158 -11.06 -29.32 -8.14
CA GLU A 158 -10.09 -28.50 -8.87
C GLU A 158 -10.00 -27.10 -8.25
N VAL A 159 -11.14 -26.44 -8.04
CA VAL A 159 -11.24 -25.13 -7.36
C VAL A 159 -10.67 -25.19 -5.94
N LEU A 160 -10.99 -26.30 -5.22
CA LEU A 160 -10.49 -26.56 -3.86
C LEU A 160 -8.96 -26.61 -3.83
N THR A 161 -8.35 -27.39 -4.73
CA THR A 161 -6.89 -27.57 -4.78
C THR A 161 -6.20 -26.23 -5.13
N MET A 162 -6.67 -25.58 -6.19
CA MET A 162 -6.12 -24.28 -6.62
C MET A 162 -6.26 -23.20 -5.54
N GLY A 163 -7.44 -23.10 -4.91
CA GLY A 163 -7.70 -22.12 -3.85
C GLY A 163 -6.85 -22.34 -2.61
N ILE A 164 -6.65 -23.59 -2.19
CA ILE A 164 -5.78 -23.92 -1.05
C ILE A 164 -4.33 -23.57 -1.35
N SER A 165 -3.80 -23.97 -2.51
CA SER A 165 -2.43 -23.68 -2.90
C SER A 165 -2.17 -22.17 -2.98
N TYR A 166 -3.01 -21.45 -3.70
CA TYR A 166 -2.90 -20.01 -3.86
C TYR A 166 -2.93 -19.26 -2.52
N LEU A 167 -3.98 -19.50 -1.72
CA LEU A 167 -4.15 -18.78 -0.47
C LEU A 167 -3.05 -19.13 0.54
N ARG A 168 -2.60 -20.38 0.57
CA ARG A 168 -1.50 -20.80 1.43
C ARG A 168 -0.21 -20.08 1.08
N ILE A 169 0.15 -19.97 -0.19
CA ILE A 169 1.32 -19.20 -0.65
C ILE A 169 1.21 -17.75 -0.21
N CYS A 170 0.07 -17.09 -0.47
CA CYS A 170 -0.16 -15.71 -0.08
C CYS A 170 -0.06 -15.48 1.44
N CYS A 171 -0.61 -16.40 2.26
CA CYS A 171 -0.58 -16.27 3.72
C CYS A 171 0.81 -16.55 4.29
N VAL A 172 1.49 -17.61 3.83
CA VAL A 172 2.82 -18.00 4.32
C VAL A 172 3.86 -16.92 4.01
N PHE A 173 3.77 -16.30 2.85
CA PHE A 173 4.68 -15.23 2.44
C PHE A 173 4.09 -13.82 2.63
N SER A 174 3.05 -13.67 3.44
CA SER A 174 2.38 -12.39 3.69
C SER A 174 3.28 -11.32 4.31
N PHE A 175 4.46 -11.69 4.83
CA PHE A 175 5.45 -10.71 5.28
C PHE A 175 5.82 -9.70 4.17
N GLY A 176 5.82 -10.13 2.90
CA GLY A 176 6.09 -9.24 1.77
C GLY A 176 5.11 -8.07 1.73
N ILE A 177 3.80 -8.33 1.67
CA ILE A 177 2.76 -7.28 1.60
C ILE A 177 2.69 -6.45 2.90
N LEU A 178 2.86 -7.07 4.06
CA LEU A 178 2.77 -6.38 5.35
C LEU A 178 3.93 -5.40 5.55
N PHE A 179 5.16 -5.85 5.35
CA PHE A 179 6.33 -4.98 5.50
C PHE A 179 6.45 -3.96 4.36
N PHE A 180 6.06 -4.32 3.13
CA PHE A 180 5.88 -3.35 2.04
C PHE A 180 4.98 -2.20 2.48
N SER A 181 3.76 -2.49 2.95
CA SER A 181 2.80 -1.47 3.40
C SER A 181 3.37 -0.60 4.53
N LEU A 182 4.07 -1.20 5.50
CA LEU A 182 4.62 -0.44 6.62
C LEU A 182 5.77 0.48 6.19
N PHE A 183 6.75 -0.01 5.42
CA PHE A 183 7.85 0.82 4.94
C PHE A 183 7.37 1.92 3.99
N GLU A 184 6.37 1.63 3.16
CA GLU A 184 5.68 2.64 2.35
C GLU A 184 5.16 3.78 3.23
N LYS A 185 4.40 3.46 4.28
CA LYS A 185 3.81 4.46 5.17
C LYS A 185 4.85 5.21 6.02
N LEU A 186 5.94 4.56 6.42
CA LEU A 186 7.07 5.21 7.10
C LEU A 186 7.78 6.24 6.20
N LEU A 187 7.95 5.95 4.90
CA LEU A 187 8.51 6.88 3.93
C LEU A 187 7.54 8.05 3.62
N GLN A 188 6.25 7.75 3.51
CA GLN A 188 5.22 8.76 3.31
C GLN A 188 5.13 9.73 4.49
N ALA A 189 5.22 9.24 5.73
CA ALA A 189 5.18 10.05 6.95
C ALA A 189 6.31 11.08 7.04
N THR A 190 7.45 10.81 6.40
CA THR A 190 8.62 11.70 6.33
C THR A 190 8.65 12.57 5.07
N GLY A 191 7.57 12.58 4.27
CA GLY A 191 7.47 13.36 3.04
C GLY A 191 8.20 12.76 1.82
N ARG A 192 8.64 11.49 1.91
CA ARG A 192 9.40 10.78 0.85
C ARG A 192 8.51 9.90 -0.04
N SER A 193 7.33 10.42 -0.42
CA SER A 193 6.34 9.70 -1.24
C SER A 193 6.89 9.23 -2.59
N LEU A 194 7.80 9.98 -3.21
CA LEU A 194 8.43 9.57 -4.46
C LEU A 194 9.18 8.23 -4.31
N TYR A 195 9.91 8.05 -3.22
CA TYR A 195 10.65 6.80 -2.97
C TYR A 195 9.72 5.66 -2.62
N SER A 196 8.60 5.93 -1.92
CA SER A 196 7.58 4.91 -1.71
C SER A 196 6.95 4.45 -3.02
N THR A 197 6.67 5.38 -3.93
CA THR A 197 6.17 5.07 -5.28
C THR A 197 7.18 4.27 -6.10
N ILE A 198 8.46 4.65 -6.11
CA ILE A 198 9.50 3.90 -6.84
C ILE A 198 9.58 2.45 -6.36
N GLY A 199 9.58 2.21 -5.05
CA GLY A 199 9.61 0.85 -4.51
C GLY A 199 8.36 0.03 -4.88
N GLN A 200 7.19 0.63 -4.87
CA GLN A 200 5.93 -0.02 -5.27
C GLN A 200 5.92 -0.34 -6.78
N VAL A 201 6.32 0.63 -7.61
CA VAL A 201 6.40 0.44 -9.08
C VAL A 201 7.39 -0.67 -9.44
N ALA A 202 8.56 -0.70 -8.79
CA ALA A 202 9.56 -1.75 -9.03
C ALA A 202 8.98 -3.15 -8.75
N GLY A 203 8.27 -3.34 -7.63
CA GLY A 203 7.64 -4.61 -7.33
C GLY A 203 6.49 -4.97 -8.27
N ALA A 204 5.68 -3.98 -8.69
CA ALA A 204 4.62 -4.21 -9.67
C ALA A 204 5.18 -4.63 -11.04
N VAL A 205 6.26 -4.00 -11.49
CA VAL A 205 6.96 -4.39 -12.74
C VAL A 205 7.52 -5.80 -12.63
N ILE A 206 8.16 -6.15 -11.52
CA ILE A 206 8.66 -7.51 -11.27
C ILE A 206 7.53 -8.53 -11.34
N ASN A 207 6.39 -8.26 -10.69
CA ASN A 207 5.22 -9.11 -10.74
C ASN A 207 4.69 -9.29 -12.17
N ILE A 208 4.46 -8.22 -12.93
CA ILE A 208 3.97 -8.27 -14.33
C ILE A 208 4.91 -9.08 -15.23
N ILE A 209 6.23 -9.03 -15.00
CA ILE A 209 7.20 -9.82 -15.75
C ILE A 209 7.15 -11.30 -15.34
N LEU A 210 7.00 -11.58 -14.04
CA LEU A 210 7.01 -12.94 -13.52
C LEU A 210 5.70 -13.68 -13.76
N ASP A 211 4.56 -13.00 -13.83
CA ASP A 211 3.25 -13.60 -14.06
C ASP A 211 3.26 -14.52 -15.29
N PRO A 212 3.54 -14.06 -16.53
CA PRO A 212 3.54 -14.94 -17.69
C PRO A 212 4.63 -16.00 -17.63
N VAL A 213 5.78 -15.71 -17.00
CA VAL A 213 6.89 -16.66 -16.86
C VAL A 213 6.50 -17.83 -15.98
N MET A 214 5.83 -17.57 -14.85
CA MET A 214 5.49 -18.59 -13.88
C MET A 214 4.13 -19.25 -14.14
N ILE A 215 3.17 -18.51 -14.68
CA ILE A 215 1.84 -19.05 -15.02
C ILE A 215 1.95 -20.01 -16.20
N TYR A 216 2.62 -19.58 -17.28
CA TYR A 216 2.68 -20.34 -18.55
C TYR A 216 3.94 -21.17 -18.74
N GLY A 217 4.92 -21.06 -17.85
CA GLY A 217 6.14 -21.85 -17.92
C GLY A 217 7.06 -21.39 -19.07
N ILE A 218 7.60 -20.16 -19.00
CA ILE A 218 8.50 -19.64 -20.05
C ILE A 218 9.97 -19.89 -19.66
N GLY A 219 10.74 -20.44 -20.59
CA GLY A 219 12.17 -20.74 -20.41
C GLY A 219 12.42 -21.91 -19.48
N PRO A 220 13.28 -21.81 -18.45
CA PRO A 220 13.60 -22.90 -17.54
C PRO A 220 12.55 -23.12 -16.42
N VAL A 221 11.55 -22.23 -16.34
CA VAL A 221 10.51 -22.28 -15.30
C VAL A 221 9.39 -23.21 -15.75
N PRO A 222 8.98 -24.21 -14.94
CA PRO A 222 7.84 -25.06 -15.27
C PRO A 222 6.52 -24.26 -15.25
N GLU A 223 5.52 -24.73 -16.00
CA GLU A 223 4.16 -24.19 -15.94
C GLU A 223 3.56 -24.45 -14.55
N MET A 224 3.25 -23.39 -13.83
CA MET A 224 2.75 -23.46 -12.45
C MET A 224 1.28 -23.01 -12.32
N GLY A 225 0.69 -22.47 -13.40
CA GLY A 225 -0.69 -22.02 -13.39
C GLY A 225 -1.00 -21.02 -12.27
N VAL A 226 -2.05 -21.29 -11.50
CA VAL A 226 -2.51 -20.43 -10.39
C VAL A 226 -1.44 -20.26 -9.30
N GLU A 227 -0.66 -21.29 -9.01
CA GLU A 227 0.44 -21.18 -8.05
C GLU A 227 1.52 -20.23 -8.55
N GLY A 228 1.77 -20.22 -9.87
CA GLY A 228 2.69 -19.26 -10.52
C GLY A 228 2.27 -17.83 -10.30
N ALA A 229 0.98 -17.51 -10.45
CA ALA A 229 0.43 -16.19 -10.15
C ALA A 229 0.63 -15.80 -8.67
N ALA A 230 0.40 -16.75 -7.73
CA ALA A 230 0.64 -16.51 -6.31
C ALA A 230 2.11 -16.20 -6.01
N TYR A 231 3.05 -16.99 -6.57
CA TYR A 231 4.48 -16.76 -6.38
C TYR A 231 4.94 -15.44 -7.02
N ALA A 232 4.49 -15.11 -8.22
CA ALA A 232 4.84 -13.87 -8.90
C ALA A 232 4.38 -12.65 -8.06
N THR A 233 3.15 -12.68 -7.55
CA THR A 233 2.60 -11.65 -6.66
C THR A 233 3.44 -11.49 -5.39
N VAL A 234 3.75 -12.60 -4.71
CA VAL A 234 4.52 -12.59 -3.47
C VAL A 234 5.96 -12.10 -3.70
N ILE A 235 6.61 -12.54 -4.77
CA ILE A 235 7.97 -12.09 -5.13
C ILE A 235 7.97 -10.59 -5.40
N GLY A 236 7.00 -10.06 -6.16
CA GLY A 236 6.82 -8.63 -6.39
C GLY A 236 6.66 -7.83 -5.09
N GLN A 237 5.85 -8.33 -4.16
CA GLN A 237 5.63 -7.71 -2.85
C GLN A 237 6.89 -7.73 -1.97
N ILE A 238 7.62 -8.85 -1.96
CA ILE A 238 8.89 -8.97 -1.23
C ILE A 238 9.94 -8.03 -1.84
N ALA A 239 10.03 -7.95 -3.16
CA ALA A 239 10.94 -7.01 -3.83
C ALA A 239 10.61 -5.56 -3.45
N SER A 240 9.32 -5.17 -3.49
CA SER A 240 8.87 -3.86 -3.00
C SER A 240 9.31 -3.63 -1.55
N ALA A 241 9.05 -4.60 -0.66
CA ALA A 241 9.43 -4.49 0.75
C ALA A 241 10.94 -4.28 0.93
N VAL A 242 11.78 -4.99 0.16
CA VAL A 242 13.23 -4.85 0.20
C VAL A 242 13.68 -3.48 -0.29
N PHE A 243 13.17 -2.99 -1.44
CA PHE A 243 13.48 -1.65 -1.94
C PHE A 243 13.09 -0.57 -0.93
N LEU A 244 11.89 -0.66 -0.38
CA LEU A 244 11.40 0.32 0.59
C LEU A 244 12.14 0.25 1.94
N PHE A 245 12.52 -0.93 2.37
CA PHE A 245 13.40 -1.09 3.54
C PHE A 245 14.75 -0.39 3.33
N VAL A 246 15.38 -0.59 2.17
CA VAL A 246 16.64 0.07 1.82
C VAL A 246 16.48 1.60 1.80
N PHE A 247 15.40 2.10 1.19
CA PHE A 247 15.11 3.53 1.21
C PHE A 247 14.81 4.04 2.62
N HIS A 248 14.05 3.28 3.41
CA HIS A 248 13.76 3.62 4.79
C HIS A 248 15.05 3.81 5.62
N VAL A 249 15.95 2.83 5.58
CA VAL A 249 17.22 2.88 6.34
C VAL A 249 18.15 4.00 5.84
N LYS A 250 18.22 4.21 4.53
CA LYS A 250 19.14 5.21 3.95
C LYS A 250 18.62 6.65 4.06
N LEU A 251 17.31 6.86 4.00
CA LEU A 251 16.72 8.20 3.85
C LEU A 251 16.06 8.71 5.13
N ASN A 252 15.38 7.86 5.91
CA ASN A 252 14.68 8.28 7.12
C ASN A 252 15.66 8.46 8.28
N LYS A 253 16.42 9.54 8.25
CA LYS A 253 17.42 9.87 9.27
C LYS A 253 16.88 10.74 10.43
N GLU A 254 15.59 11.10 10.37
CA GLU A 254 14.95 11.97 11.35
C GLU A 254 14.77 11.28 12.73
N PHE A 255 14.87 9.97 12.75
CA PHE A 255 14.78 9.17 13.97
C PHE A 255 15.68 7.94 13.89
N ALA A 256 16.08 7.43 15.07
CA ALA A 256 16.97 6.28 15.15
C ALA A 256 16.27 4.98 14.75
N HIS A 257 17.01 4.13 14.05
CA HIS A 257 16.60 2.78 13.69
C HIS A 257 17.25 1.76 14.63
N GLY A 258 16.53 0.71 15.00
CA GLY A 258 17.08 -0.37 15.80
C GLY A 258 16.03 -1.28 16.42
N VAL A 259 16.42 -2.52 16.67
CA VAL A 259 15.55 -3.56 17.26
C VAL A 259 15.08 -3.16 18.67
N SER A 260 15.88 -2.34 19.39
CA SER A 260 15.51 -1.84 20.72
C SER A 260 14.22 -1.01 20.75
N TYR A 261 13.87 -0.36 19.62
CA TYR A 261 12.65 0.40 19.47
C TYR A 261 11.42 -0.46 19.13
N MET A 262 11.62 -1.73 18.79
CA MET A 262 10.54 -2.70 18.51
C MET A 262 9.92 -3.27 19.80
N LYS A 263 10.43 -2.93 20.98
CA LYS A 263 9.80 -3.34 22.24
C LYS A 263 8.37 -2.80 22.28
N PRO A 264 7.35 -3.68 22.51
CA PRO A 264 5.96 -3.28 22.49
C PRO A 264 5.67 -2.24 23.58
N ASP A 265 5.08 -1.12 23.14
CA ASP A 265 4.62 -0.03 24.00
C ASP A 265 3.12 0.11 23.82
N ALA A 266 2.34 -0.33 24.80
CA ALA A 266 0.89 -0.38 24.71
C ALA A 266 0.25 1.01 24.46
N ALA A 267 0.87 2.09 24.93
CA ALA A 267 0.39 3.44 24.71
C ALA A 267 0.56 3.82 23.22
N ILE A 268 1.69 3.51 22.62
CA ILE A 268 1.96 3.77 21.20
C ILE A 268 1.05 2.91 20.32
N ILE A 269 0.90 1.63 20.64
CA ILE A 269 0.02 0.70 19.91
C ILE A 269 -1.43 1.20 19.93
N LYS A 270 -1.90 1.66 21.11
CA LYS A 270 -3.24 2.26 21.24
C LYS A 270 -3.38 3.53 20.38
N GLU A 271 -2.36 4.41 20.35
CA GLU A 271 -2.38 5.60 19.51
C GLU A 271 -2.39 5.24 18.02
N ILE A 272 -1.64 4.21 17.58
CA ILE A 272 -1.65 3.71 16.18
C ILE A 272 -3.05 3.22 15.81
N TYR A 273 -3.67 2.37 16.63
CA TYR A 273 -4.99 1.81 16.32
C TYR A 273 -6.14 2.77 16.57
N ALA A 274 -5.98 3.82 17.38
CA ALA A 274 -6.98 4.89 17.48
C ALA A 274 -7.24 5.58 16.11
N ILE A 275 -6.24 5.59 15.22
CA ILE A 275 -6.36 6.10 13.85
C ILE A 275 -6.51 4.93 12.85
N GLY A 276 -5.77 3.85 13.05
CA GLY A 276 -5.72 2.72 12.14
C GLY A 276 -7.00 1.89 12.11
N LEU A 277 -7.67 1.68 13.25
CA LEU A 277 -8.89 0.88 13.31
C LEU A 277 -10.05 1.46 12.50
N PRO A 278 -10.35 2.77 12.56
CA PRO A 278 -11.32 3.39 11.65
C PRO A 278 -10.98 3.19 10.18
N ALA A 279 -9.70 3.20 9.80
CA ALA A 279 -9.26 2.95 8.42
C ALA A 279 -9.46 1.49 8.01
N ILE A 280 -9.22 0.52 8.92
CA ILE A 280 -9.53 -0.91 8.70
C ILE A 280 -11.02 -1.09 8.46
N ILE A 281 -11.86 -0.49 9.33
CA ILE A 281 -13.32 -0.58 9.22
C ILE A 281 -13.81 0.03 7.90
N ALA A 282 -13.30 1.20 7.51
CA ALA A 282 -13.67 1.84 6.26
C ALA A 282 -13.33 0.97 5.04
N GLN A 283 -12.16 0.31 5.05
CA GLN A 283 -11.77 -0.62 3.98
C GLN A 283 -12.64 -1.88 3.96
N ALA A 284 -12.99 -2.42 5.13
CA ALA A 284 -13.87 -3.57 5.26
C ALA A 284 -15.31 -3.25 4.80
N LEU A 285 -15.82 -2.05 5.10
CA LEU A 285 -17.15 -1.62 4.66
C LEU A 285 -17.29 -1.59 3.14
N MET A 286 -16.24 -1.27 2.39
CA MET A 286 -16.26 -1.34 0.93
C MET A 286 -16.50 -2.77 0.44
N SER A 287 -15.87 -3.76 1.06
CA SER A 287 -16.09 -5.18 0.73
C SER A 287 -17.51 -5.63 1.10
N VAL A 288 -18.02 -5.18 2.24
CA VAL A 288 -19.41 -5.45 2.67
C VAL A 288 -20.40 -4.82 1.68
N MET A 289 -20.15 -3.60 1.21
CA MET A 289 -21.00 -2.93 0.22
C MET A 289 -21.11 -3.77 -1.07
N VAL A 290 -20.00 -4.25 -1.60
CA VAL A 290 -20.00 -5.10 -2.81
C VAL A 290 -20.75 -6.39 -2.57
N TYR A 291 -20.55 -7.03 -1.43
CA TYR A 291 -21.26 -8.25 -1.05
C TYR A 291 -22.79 -8.03 -0.98
N VAL A 292 -23.23 -6.97 -0.30
CA VAL A 292 -24.66 -6.64 -0.17
C VAL A 292 -25.27 -6.32 -1.54
N MET A 293 -24.57 -5.56 -2.38
CA MET A 293 -25.05 -5.27 -3.74
C MET A 293 -25.19 -6.54 -4.58
N ASN A 294 -24.22 -7.45 -4.53
CA ASN A 294 -24.31 -8.72 -5.22
C ASN A 294 -25.46 -9.59 -4.68
N LEU A 295 -25.76 -9.53 -3.39
CA LEU A 295 -26.90 -10.22 -2.79
C LEU A 295 -28.24 -9.66 -3.27
N ILE A 296 -28.36 -8.34 -3.41
CA ILE A 296 -29.54 -7.66 -3.96
C ILE A 296 -29.73 -8.01 -5.43
N LEU A 297 -28.66 -8.01 -6.21
CA LEU A 297 -28.69 -8.21 -7.66
C LEU A 297 -28.69 -9.69 -8.08
N LYS A 298 -28.58 -10.65 -7.14
CA LYS A 298 -28.47 -12.09 -7.45
C LYS A 298 -29.61 -12.64 -8.31
N PHE A 299 -30.79 -12.03 -8.26
CA PHE A 299 -31.97 -12.43 -9.03
C PHE A 299 -31.98 -11.93 -10.48
N ASN A 300 -31.04 -11.03 -10.84
CA ASN A 300 -30.86 -10.53 -12.19
C ASN A 300 -29.38 -10.60 -12.61
N PRO A 301 -28.94 -11.70 -13.27
CA PRO A 301 -27.55 -11.91 -13.65
C PRO A 301 -26.98 -10.80 -14.55
N ALA A 302 -27.81 -10.22 -15.42
CA ALA A 302 -27.38 -9.12 -16.28
C ALA A 302 -27.05 -7.85 -15.46
N ALA A 303 -27.90 -7.51 -14.48
CA ALA A 303 -27.67 -6.39 -13.57
C ALA A 303 -26.45 -6.63 -12.68
N GLN A 304 -26.24 -7.87 -12.21
CA GLN A 304 -25.06 -8.23 -11.42
C GLN A 304 -23.76 -8.06 -12.23
N THR A 305 -23.76 -8.50 -13.49
CA THR A 305 -22.61 -8.32 -14.40
C THR A 305 -22.36 -6.83 -14.69
N ALA A 306 -23.40 -6.07 -14.99
CA ALA A 306 -23.30 -4.62 -15.23
C ALA A 306 -22.75 -3.88 -14.01
N TYR A 307 -23.22 -4.22 -12.79
CA TYR A 307 -22.69 -3.66 -11.55
C TYR A 307 -21.21 -4.03 -11.34
N GLY A 308 -20.82 -5.27 -11.62
CA GLY A 308 -19.43 -5.70 -11.50
C GLY A 308 -18.48 -4.91 -12.42
N LEU A 309 -18.92 -4.60 -13.65
CA LEU A 309 -18.16 -3.74 -14.58
C LEU A 309 -18.09 -2.30 -14.08
N PHE A 310 -19.23 -1.73 -13.69
CA PHE A 310 -19.29 -0.38 -13.11
C PHE A 310 -18.39 -0.25 -11.90
N TYR A 311 -18.42 -1.25 -10.99
CA TYR A 311 -17.58 -1.24 -9.78
C TYR A 311 -16.09 -1.22 -10.10
N LYS A 312 -15.64 -1.94 -11.13
CA LYS A 312 -14.22 -1.93 -11.55
C LYS A 312 -13.79 -0.54 -12.02
N VAL A 313 -14.64 0.14 -12.80
CA VAL A 313 -14.37 1.52 -13.24
C VAL A 313 -14.37 2.48 -12.05
N GLN A 314 -15.39 2.39 -11.19
CA GLN A 314 -15.48 3.18 -9.96
C GLN A 314 -14.25 2.97 -9.06
N GLN A 315 -13.80 1.73 -8.90
CA GLN A 315 -12.63 1.41 -8.09
C GLN A 315 -11.35 2.07 -8.64
N PHE A 316 -11.20 2.15 -9.96
CA PHE A 316 -10.07 2.85 -10.56
C PHE A 316 -10.08 4.34 -10.17
N VAL A 317 -11.20 5.03 -10.28
CA VAL A 317 -11.35 6.43 -9.87
C VAL A 317 -11.10 6.61 -8.36
N LEU A 318 -11.63 5.70 -7.53
CA LEU A 318 -11.43 5.73 -6.08
C LEU A 318 -9.94 5.52 -5.69
N PHE A 319 -9.21 4.68 -6.41
CA PHE A 319 -7.79 4.49 -6.15
C PHE A 319 -6.98 5.78 -6.35
N LEU A 320 -7.32 6.58 -7.36
CA LEU A 320 -6.70 7.90 -7.54
C LEU A 320 -6.97 8.82 -6.33
N ALA A 321 -8.21 8.81 -5.83
CA ALA A 321 -8.59 9.58 -4.63
C ALA A 321 -7.88 9.06 -3.37
N PHE A 322 -7.68 7.73 -3.25
CA PHE A 322 -6.92 7.14 -2.14
C PHE A 322 -5.45 7.56 -2.17
N GLY A 323 -4.84 7.64 -3.35
CA GLY A 323 -3.48 8.17 -3.49
C GLY A 323 -3.36 9.60 -2.95
N LEU A 324 -4.32 10.45 -3.27
CA LEU A 324 -4.35 11.82 -2.74
C LEU A 324 -4.62 11.86 -1.22
N ARG A 325 -5.56 11.06 -0.71
CA ARG A 325 -5.81 10.90 0.74
C ARG A 325 -4.53 10.53 1.49
N ASP A 326 -3.75 9.61 0.94
CA ASP A 326 -2.52 9.13 1.55
C ASP A 326 -1.45 10.22 1.62
N ALA A 327 -1.46 11.20 0.68
CA ALA A 327 -0.63 12.39 0.74
C ALA A 327 -1.12 13.42 1.77
N ILE A 328 -2.43 13.63 1.85
CA ILE A 328 -3.07 14.60 2.76
C ILE A 328 -2.82 14.21 4.22
N THR A 329 -2.92 12.93 4.55
CA THR A 329 -2.84 12.40 5.92
C THR A 329 -1.55 12.83 6.63
N PRO A 330 -0.33 12.57 6.14
CA PRO A 330 0.90 12.96 6.82
C PRO A 330 1.08 14.49 6.87
N ILE A 331 0.63 15.23 5.85
CA ILE A 331 0.73 16.70 5.81
C ILE A 331 -0.07 17.34 6.94
N ILE A 332 -1.33 16.92 7.11
CA ILE A 332 -2.19 17.44 8.19
C ILE A 332 -1.69 16.95 9.55
N ALA A 333 -1.28 15.69 9.67
CA ALA A 333 -0.79 15.13 10.93
C ALA A 333 0.49 15.83 11.41
N PHE A 334 1.42 16.12 10.49
CA PHE A 334 2.64 16.90 10.78
C PHE A 334 2.31 18.33 11.20
N ALA A 335 1.42 19.03 10.46
CA ALA A 335 0.96 20.36 10.80
C ALA A 335 0.27 20.42 12.17
N TYR A 336 -0.49 19.37 12.51
CA TYR A 336 -1.10 19.21 13.83
C TYR A 336 -0.04 19.05 14.93
N GLY A 337 1.01 18.26 14.66
CA GLY A 337 2.16 18.13 15.56
C GLY A 337 2.86 19.44 15.85
N MET A 338 2.99 20.31 14.84
CA MET A 338 3.56 21.67 14.97
C MET A 338 2.60 22.70 15.60
N HIS A 339 1.37 22.33 15.93
CA HIS A 339 0.30 23.26 16.39
C HIS A 339 0.01 24.40 15.42
N SER A 340 0.25 24.23 14.11
CA SER A 340 0.05 25.24 13.08
C SER A 340 -1.37 25.21 12.52
N LYS A 341 -2.30 25.98 13.14
CA LYS A 341 -3.69 26.08 12.66
C LYS A 341 -3.81 26.43 11.19
N LYS A 342 -2.99 27.38 10.71
CA LYS A 342 -2.98 27.80 9.30
C LYS A 342 -2.68 26.62 8.37
N ARG A 343 -1.62 25.85 8.63
CA ARG A 343 -1.24 24.73 7.79
C ARG A 343 -2.27 23.59 7.84
N ILE A 344 -2.94 23.39 8.97
CA ILE A 344 -4.06 22.43 9.08
C ILE A 344 -5.22 22.87 8.19
N GLN A 345 -5.63 24.16 8.28
CA GLN A 345 -6.71 24.70 7.47
C GLN A 345 -6.38 24.66 5.97
N ASP A 346 -5.16 25.05 5.60
CA ASP A 346 -4.67 24.95 4.22
C ASP A 346 -4.68 23.50 3.74
N GLY A 347 -4.23 22.54 4.57
CA GLY A 347 -4.24 21.11 4.27
C GLY A 347 -5.65 20.57 4.00
N ILE A 348 -6.62 20.92 4.85
CA ILE A 348 -8.02 20.53 4.68
C ILE A 348 -8.59 21.18 3.41
N ARG A 349 -8.39 22.49 3.23
CA ARG A 349 -8.92 23.25 2.08
C ARG A 349 -8.40 22.71 0.75
N TYR A 350 -7.07 22.62 0.58
CA TYR A 350 -6.49 22.10 -0.65
C TYR A 350 -6.78 20.62 -0.85
N GLY A 351 -6.79 19.83 0.23
CA GLY A 351 -7.19 18.44 0.18
C GLY A 351 -8.59 18.24 -0.36
N LEU A 352 -9.57 18.99 0.14
CA LEU A 352 -10.96 18.95 -0.36
C LEU A 352 -11.06 19.41 -1.81
N ILE A 353 -10.40 20.53 -2.17
CA ILE A 353 -10.42 21.07 -3.55
C ILE A 353 -9.83 20.06 -4.53
N TYR A 354 -8.64 19.52 -4.24
CA TYR A 354 -7.97 18.58 -5.16
C TYR A 354 -8.72 17.26 -5.26
N THR A 355 -9.29 16.77 -4.15
CA THR A 355 -10.14 15.57 -4.19
C THR A 355 -11.41 15.83 -5.01
N ALA A 356 -12.09 16.95 -4.82
CA ALA A 356 -13.28 17.32 -5.59
C ALA A 356 -12.97 17.43 -7.08
N VAL A 357 -11.88 18.11 -7.45
CA VAL A 357 -11.43 18.23 -8.86
C VAL A 357 -11.16 16.84 -9.46
N LEU A 358 -10.43 15.99 -8.73
CA LEU A 358 -10.10 14.65 -9.19
C LEU A 358 -11.36 13.78 -9.38
N MET A 359 -12.33 13.88 -8.45
CA MET A 359 -13.59 13.15 -8.54
C MET A 359 -14.47 13.65 -9.70
N VAL A 360 -14.52 14.98 -9.92
CA VAL A 360 -15.26 15.56 -11.08
C VAL A 360 -14.62 15.11 -12.39
N ILE A 361 -13.30 15.11 -12.50
CA ILE A 361 -12.60 14.57 -13.68
C ILE A 361 -12.93 13.08 -13.86
N GLY A 362 -12.88 12.29 -12.78
CA GLY A 362 -13.24 10.88 -12.81
C GLY A 362 -14.65 10.64 -13.32
N ILE A 363 -15.64 11.36 -12.80
CA ILE A 363 -17.05 11.30 -13.26
C ILE A 363 -17.14 11.71 -14.73
N ALA A 364 -16.54 12.84 -15.12
CA ALA A 364 -16.56 13.31 -16.49
C ALA A 364 -15.99 12.28 -17.48
N VAL A 365 -14.86 11.65 -17.12
CA VAL A 365 -14.24 10.62 -17.97
C VAL A 365 -15.13 9.38 -18.08
N THR A 366 -15.75 8.94 -16.99
CA THR A 366 -16.63 7.77 -17.00
C THR A 366 -17.92 8.02 -17.79
N GLU A 367 -18.51 9.23 -17.71
CA GLU A 367 -19.73 9.62 -18.43
C GLU A 367 -19.49 9.93 -19.92
N LEU A 368 -18.34 10.52 -20.26
CA LEU A 368 -18.02 10.87 -21.64
C LEU A 368 -17.53 9.68 -22.48
N PHE A 369 -16.94 8.66 -21.85
CA PHE A 369 -16.34 7.53 -22.53
C PHE A 369 -16.83 6.14 -22.06
N PRO A 370 -18.16 5.95 -21.85
CA PRO A 370 -18.67 4.67 -21.33
C PRO A 370 -18.40 3.51 -22.29
N GLY A 371 -18.45 3.75 -23.61
CA GLY A 371 -18.18 2.75 -24.64
C GLY A 371 -16.70 2.29 -24.66
N ALA A 372 -15.75 3.19 -24.37
CA ALA A 372 -14.34 2.85 -24.29
C ALA A 372 -14.07 1.92 -23.09
N PHE A 373 -14.67 2.21 -21.94
CA PHE A 373 -14.57 1.34 -20.77
C PHE A 373 -15.24 -0.02 -21.02
N ALA A 374 -16.43 -0.03 -21.60
CA ALA A 374 -17.11 -1.26 -21.97
C ALA A 374 -16.28 -2.12 -22.94
N SER A 375 -15.64 -1.53 -23.94
CA SER A 375 -14.80 -2.25 -24.90
C SER A 375 -13.51 -2.80 -24.27
N LEU A 376 -12.91 -2.08 -23.33
CA LEU A 376 -11.71 -2.47 -22.60
C LEU A 376 -11.95 -3.74 -21.75
N PHE A 377 -13.14 -3.86 -21.16
CA PHE A 377 -13.54 -5.02 -20.37
C PHE A 377 -14.24 -6.10 -21.18
N ASN A 378 -14.68 -5.82 -22.41
CA ASN A 378 -15.39 -6.73 -23.29
C ASN A 378 -14.50 -7.43 -24.33
N ALA A 379 -13.19 -7.31 -24.24
CA ALA A 379 -12.23 -7.94 -25.16
C ALA A 379 -12.28 -9.49 -25.13
N GLY A 380 -13.18 -10.09 -24.35
CA GLY A 380 -13.47 -11.51 -24.33
C GLY A 380 -14.93 -11.83 -24.11
N ARG A 381 -15.75 -11.86 -25.19
CA ARG A 381 -17.12 -12.43 -25.27
C ARG A 381 -18.30 -11.65 -24.72
N SER A 382 -19.22 -11.41 -25.65
CA SER A 382 -20.65 -11.02 -25.61
C SER A 382 -21.00 -9.55 -25.45
N ARG A 383 -21.81 -9.10 -26.43
CA ARG A 383 -22.47 -7.80 -26.46
C ARG A 383 -23.31 -7.60 -25.20
N ILE A 384 -22.78 -6.88 -24.26
CA ILE A 384 -23.57 -6.35 -23.15
C ILE A 384 -24.11 -5.01 -23.63
N TYR A 385 -25.42 -4.97 -23.92
CA TYR A 385 -26.10 -3.73 -24.16
C TYR A 385 -26.08 -2.92 -22.87
N PHE A 386 -25.42 -1.78 -22.90
CA PHE A 386 -25.64 -0.73 -21.91
C PHE A 386 -27.07 -0.24 -22.14
N ILE A 387 -27.98 -0.60 -21.25
CA ILE A 387 -29.26 0.10 -21.13
C ILE A 387 -28.91 1.35 -20.33
N GLY A 388 -28.62 2.43 -21.08
CA GLY A 388 -28.69 3.78 -20.55
C GLY A 388 -30.14 4.11 -20.28
N ALA A 389 -30.47 4.42 -19.06
CA ALA A 389 -31.64 5.17 -18.70
C ALA A 389 -31.21 6.54 -18.23
#